data_5da7e68f65462f6af4f8ea0ff1b112dd
#
_entry.id   5da7e68f65462f6af4f8ea0ff1b112dd
#
_cell.length_a   1.000
_cell.length_b   1.000
_cell.length_c   1.000
_cell.angle_alpha   90.00
_cell.angle_beta   90.00
_cell.angle_gamma   90.00
#
_symmetry.space_group_name_H-M   'P 1'
#
loop_
_entity.id
_entity.type
_entity.pdbx_description
1 polymer ?
#
loop_
_entity_poly.entity_id
_entity_poly.type
_entity_poly.pdbx_seq_one_letter_code
_entity_poly.pdbx_strand_id
1 'polypeptide(L)'
;MTTKELMIGDWVHSTRYNVDAKIIDVNHDCVWLEVNGEWLRHLIEFVEPIKLTLRVVARNLPYKESGYTIGWMQNDDGTFVVCEIDDKGNSVILKHTQYVHEIQHMLRLVKCEKEIELI
;
A
#
# COMPACT_ATOMS: atom_id res chain seq x y z
N MET A 1 13.09 7.50 2.88
CA MET A 1 12.61 6.37 2.05
C MET A 1 13.68 6.01 1.02
N THR A 2 13.86 4.76 0.73
CA THR A 2 14.80 4.28 -0.30
C THR A 2 14.05 3.50 -1.38
N THR A 3 14.68 3.35 -2.55
CA THR A 3 14.08 2.55 -3.65
C THR A 3 13.90 1.09 -3.27
N LYS A 4 14.68 0.57 -2.30
CA LYS A 4 14.57 -0.80 -1.82
C LYS A 4 13.24 -1.10 -1.12
N GLU A 5 12.57 -0.07 -0.62
CA GLU A 5 11.29 -0.19 0.08
C GLU A 5 10.10 -0.17 -0.88
N LEU A 6 10.34 0.09 -2.16
CA LEU A 6 9.30 0.33 -3.15
C LEU A 6 9.24 -0.76 -4.21
N MET A 7 8.05 -1.00 -4.72
CA MET A 7 7.76 -2.00 -5.75
C MET A 7 6.88 -1.39 -6.84
N ILE A 8 6.96 -1.95 -8.03
CA ILE A 8 6.06 -1.59 -9.14
C ILE A 8 4.61 -1.80 -8.68
N GLY A 9 3.77 -0.81 -8.95
CA GLY A 9 2.37 -0.81 -8.55
C GLY A 9 2.09 -0.13 -7.21
N ASP A 10 3.13 0.22 -6.44
CA ASP A 10 2.93 0.94 -5.18
C ASP A 10 2.39 2.34 -5.40
N TRP A 11 1.47 2.75 -4.53
CA TRP A 11 1.02 4.13 -4.45
C TRP A 11 2.00 4.94 -3.61
N VAL A 12 2.45 6.06 -4.15
CA VAL A 12 3.32 7.02 -3.47
C VAL A 12 2.87 8.44 -3.77
N HIS A 13 3.35 9.40 -3.00
CA HIS A 13 3.09 10.82 -3.22
C HIS A 13 4.28 11.48 -3.91
N SER A 14 4.03 12.14 -5.04
CA SER A 14 5.02 12.97 -5.71
C SER A 14 5.02 14.37 -5.11
N THR A 15 6.11 14.77 -4.47
CA THR A 15 6.23 16.14 -3.96
C THR A 15 6.46 17.13 -5.08
N ARG A 16 7.02 16.66 -6.20
CA ARG A 16 7.30 17.51 -7.36
C ARG A 16 6.03 17.99 -8.06
N TYR A 17 5.04 17.08 -8.21
CA TYR A 17 3.77 17.38 -8.87
C TYR A 17 2.62 17.47 -7.89
N ASN A 18 2.87 17.21 -6.61
CA ASN A 18 1.86 17.23 -5.55
C ASN A 18 0.64 16.36 -5.87
N VAL A 19 0.90 15.13 -6.29
CA VAL A 19 -0.14 14.15 -6.61
C VAL A 19 0.25 12.78 -6.10
N ASP A 20 -0.74 11.95 -5.85
CA ASP A 20 -0.54 10.53 -5.59
C ASP A 20 -0.46 9.80 -6.92
N ALA A 21 0.49 8.89 -7.06
CA ALA A 21 0.72 8.19 -8.31
C ALA A 21 1.24 6.78 -8.06
N LYS A 22 1.05 5.91 -9.05
CA LYS A 22 1.57 4.54 -9.00
C LYS A 22 2.96 4.47 -9.60
N ILE A 23 3.80 3.64 -8.99
CA ILE A 23 5.12 3.32 -9.51
C ILE A 23 4.98 2.36 -10.67
N ILE A 24 5.59 2.70 -11.80
CA ILE A 24 5.62 1.86 -13.00
C ILE A 24 6.99 1.22 -13.23
N ASP A 25 8.05 1.77 -12.65
CA ASP A 25 9.38 1.18 -12.69
C ASP A 25 10.22 1.69 -11.53
N VAL A 26 11.15 0.86 -11.06
CA VAL A 26 12.05 1.17 -9.94
C VAL A 26 13.48 0.91 -10.40
N ASN A 27 14.32 1.93 -10.28
CA ASN A 27 15.75 1.84 -10.54
C ASN A 27 16.54 2.05 -9.25
N HIS A 28 17.86 2.08 -9.35
CA HIS A 28 18.75 2.19 -8.20
C HIS A 28 18.49 3.45 -7.34
N ASP A 29 18.29 4.59 -7.97
CA ASP A 29 18.17 5.87 -7.28
C ASP A 29 16.92 6.67 -7.65
N CYS A 30 16.06 6.11 -8.48
CA CYS A 30 14.87 6.79 -8.96
C CYS A 30 13.72 5.82 -9.22
N VAL A 31 12.53 6.38 -9.35
CA VAL A 31 11.33 5.65 -9.74
C VAL A 31 10.66 6.38 -10.90
N TRP A 32 9.92 5.63 -11.70
CA TRP A 32 9.06 6.20 -12.73
C TRP A 32 7.62 6.14 -12.21
N LEU A 33 6.93 7.29 -12.28
CA LEU A 33 5.55 7.41 -11.85
C LEU A 33 4.64 7.71 -13.03
N GLU A 34 3.43 7.18 -12.99
CA GLU A 34 2.39 7.53 -13.95
C GLU A 34 1.59 8.71 -13.41
N VAL A 35 1.72 9.86 -14.07
CA VAL A 35 1.05 11.10 -13.70
C VAL A 35 0.27 11.58 -14.92
N ASN A 36 -1.08 11.63 -14.82
CA ASN A 36 -1.96 12.04 -15.92
C ASN A 36 -1.70 11.27 -17.23
N GLY A 37 -1.40 9.98 -17.12
CA GLY A 37 -1.11 9.13 -18.28
C GLY A 37 0.31 9.23 -18.81
N GLU A 38 1.15 10.07 -18.23
CA GLU A 38 2.55 10.21 -18.60
C GLU A 38 3.46 9.48 -17.61
N TRP A 39 4.56 8.93 -18.11
CA TRP A 39 5.57 8.26 -17.30
C TRP A 39 6.69 9.25 -17.00
N LEU A 40 6.80 9.65 -15.73
CA LEU A 40 7.73 10.69 -15.31
C LEU A 40 8.75 10.14 -14.32
N ARG A 41 10.03 10.39 -14.62
CA ARG A 41 11.12 9.97 -13.75
C ARG A 41 11.19 10.88 -12.52
N HIS A 42 11.32 10.25 -11.35
CA HIS A 42 11.48 10.96 -10.07
C HIS A 42 12.71 10.45 -9.35
N LEU A 43 13.59 11.37 -8.93
CA LEU A 43 14.58 11.01 -7.93
C LEU A 43 13.85 10.68 -6.63
N ILE A 44 14.40 9.76 -5.85
CA ILE A 44 13.74 9.27 -4.65
C ILE A 44 13.43 10.37 -3.63
N GLU A 45 14.21 11.44 -3.61
CA GLU A 45 14.00 12.59 -2.72
C GLU A 45 12.67 13.33 -2.99
N PHE A 46 12.07 13.15 -4.17
CA PHE A 46 10.77 13.75 -4.53
C PHE A 46 9.60 12.80 -4.36
N VAL A 47 9.81 11.69 -3.67
CA VAL A 47 8.79 10.67 -3.45
C VAL A 47 8.61 10.47 -1.95
N GLU A 48 7.36 10.52 -1.50
CA GLU A 48 7.01 10.28 -0.10
C GLU A 48 6.02 9.13 0.02
N PRO A 49 6.04 8.39 1.14
CA PRO A 49 5.01 7.39 1.40
C PRO A 49 3.67 8.09 1.66
N ILE A 50 2.58 7.44 1.23
CA ILE A 50 1.25 7.94 1.53
C ILE A 50 0.82 7.36 2.87
N LYS A 51 0.51 8.24 3.83
CA LYS A 51 0.06 7.81 5.15
C LYS A 51 -1.32 7.17 5.05
N LEU A 52 -1.48 6.03 5.70
CA LEU A 52 -2.77 5.37 5.80
C LEU A 52 -3.75 6.22 6.61
N THR A 53 -4.97 6.29 6.11
CA THR A 53 -6.10 6.90 6.80
C THR A 53 -7.18 5.85 7.01
N LEU A 54 -8.05 6.06 7.98
CA LEU A 54 -9.21 5.20 8.20
C LEU A 54 -10.05 5.08 6.93
N ARG A 55 -10.20 6.17 6.20
CA ARG A 55 -10.97 6.18 4.95
C ARG A 55 -10.42 5.21 3.91
N VAL A 56 -9.10 5.21 3.70
CA VAL A 56 -8.45 4.32 2.72
C VAL A 56 -8.56 2.87 3.17
N VAL A 57 -8.27 2.59 4.44
CA VAL A 57 -8.34 1.22 4.96
C VAL A 57 -9.77 0.69 4.88
N ALA A 58 -10.74 1.46 5.33
CA ALA A 58 -12.14 1.03 5.35
C ALA A 58 -12.72 0.85 3.94
N ARG A 59 -12.20 1.59 2.95
CA ARG A 59 -12.63 1.44 1.56
C ARG A 59 -12.16 0.12 0.95
N ASN A 60 -10.98 -0.36 1.34
CA ASN A 60 -10.34 -1.50 0.70
C ASN A 60 -10.48 -2.80 1.50
N LEU A 61 -10.62 -2.73 2.81
CA LEU A 61 -10.69 -3.87 3.70
C LEU A 61 -11.96 -3.80 4.56
N PRO A 62 -12.52 -4.93 5.00
CA PRO A 62 -12.03 -6.30 4.79
C PRO A 62 -12.21 -6.77 3.34
N TYR A 63 -11.33 -7.66 2.92
CA TYR A 63 -11.38 -8.28 1.60
C TYR A 63 -11.48 -9.79 1.77
N LYS A 64 -12.51 -10.38 1.19
CA LYS A 64 -12.81 -11.80 1.36
C LYS A 64 -12.41 -12.59 0.13
N GLU A 65 -11.55 -13.58 0.36
CA GLU A 65 -11.18 -14.58 -0.63
C GLU A 65 -11.68 -15.94 -0.21
N SER A 66 -11.59 -16.93 -1.10
CA SER A 66 -11.96 -18.29 -0.77
C SER A 66 -11.05 -18.83 0.34
N GLY A 67 -11.64 -19.16 1.49
CA GLY A 67 -10.92 -19.75 2.61
C GLY A 67 -10.32 -18.76 3.61
N TYR A 68 -10.32 -17.45 3.33
CA TYR A 68 -9.79 -16.46 4.27
C TYR A 68 -10.34 -15.06 4.02
N THR A 69 -10.17 -14.20 5.01
CA THR A 69 -10.53 -12.78 4.91
C THR A 69 -9.33 -11.96 5.38
N ILE A 70 -8.97 -10.92 4.64
CA ILE A 70 -7.99 -9.94 5.08
C ILE A 70 -8.75 -8.84 5.80
N GLY A 71 -8.51 -8.72 7.09
CA GLY A 71 -9.15 -7.74 7.95
C GLY A 71 -8.17 -6.72 8.50
N TRP A 72 -8.66 -5.82 9.33
CA TRP A 72 -7.85 -4.76 9.92
C TRP A 72 -8.41 -4.31 11.25
N MET A 73 -7.50 -3.73 12.07
CA MET A 73 -7.85 -3.04 13.30
C MET A 73 -7.04 -1.76 13.38
N GLN A 74 -7.61 -0.71 13.97
CA GLN A 74 -6.89 0.53 14.20
C GLN A 74 -6.32 0.53 15.62
N ASN A 75 -5.04 0.88 15.75
CA ASN A 75 -4.38 1.07 17.02
C ASN A 75 -4.67 2.46 17.60
N ASP A 76 -4.43 2.63 18.89
CA ASP A 76 -4.65 3.92 19.58
C ASP A 76 -3.76 5.04 19.02
N ASP A 77 -2.59 4.69 18.47
CA ASP A 77 -1.66 5.65 17.88
C ASP A 77 -2.00 6.05 16.43
N GLY A 78 -3.11 5.54 15.90
CA GLY A 78 -3.54 5.84 14.53
C GLY A 78 -2.95 4.94 13.46
N THR A 79 -2.08 3.98 13.82
CA THR A 79 -1.60 2.97 12.89
C THR A 79 -2.61 1.84 12.75
N PHE A 80 -2.40 0.94 11.80
CA PHE A 80 -3.33 -0.13 11.49
C PHE A 80 -2.64 -1.48 11.54
N VAL A 81 -3.38 -2.49 12.03
CA VAL A 81 -2.95 -3.88 11.98
C VAL A 81 -3.74 -4.57 10.89
N VAL A 82 -3.01 -5.23 9.98
CA VAL A 82 -3.63 -6.07 8.95
C VAL A 82 -3.53 -7.52 9.41
N CYS A 83 -4.62 -8.24 9.32
CA CYS A 83 -4.71 -9.63 9.78
C CYS A 83 -5.39 -10.51 8.74
N GLU A 84 -5.08 -11.80 8.80
CA GLU A 84 -5.74 -12.83 8.03
C GLU A 84 -6.66 -13.63 8.95
N ILE A 85 -7.90 -13.81 8.55
CA ILE A 85 -8.92 -14.54 9.32
C ILE A 85 -9.35 -15.74 8.49
N ASP A 86 -9.21 -16.95 9.04
CA ASP A 86 -9.63 -18.17 8.34
C ASP A 86 -11.14 -18.42 8.48
N ASP A 87 -11.62 -19.49 7.83
CA ASP A 87 -13.05 -19.86 7.83
C ASP A 87 -13.57 -20.20 9.23
N LYS A 88 -12.69 -20.53 10.16
CA LYS A 88 -13.05 -20.91 11.53
C LYS A 88 -13.01 -19.72 12.49
N GLY A 89 -12.67 -18.53 11.99
CA GLY A 89 -12.57 -17.33 12.81
C GLY A 89 -11.21 -17.14 13.50
N ASN A 90 -10.23 -18.00 13.21
CA ASN A 90 -8.87 -17.82 13.73
C ASN A 90 -8.19 -16.68 12.99
N SER A 91 -7.52 -15.79 13.71
CA SER A 91 -6.84 -14.65 13.12
C SER A 91 -5.35 -14.70 13.38
N VAL A 92 -4.59 -14.25 12.37
CA VAL A 92 -3.13 -14.10 12.45
C VAL A 92 -2.79 -12.67 12.05
N ILE A 93 -2.03 -11.99 12.89
CA ILE A 93 -1.54 -10.66 12.56
C ILE A 93 -0.45 -10.79 11.49
N LEU A 94 -0.66 -10.13 10.35
CA LEU A 94 0.29 -10.13 9.26
C LEU A 94 1.30 -9.00 9.42
N LYS A 95 0.84 -7.79 9.72
CA LYS A 95 1.73 -6.64 9.83
C LYS A 95 1.05 -5.45 10.50
N HIS A 96 1.86 -4.66 11.23
CA HIS A 96 1.52 -3.30 11.63
C HIS A 96 1.89 -2.35 10.50
N THR A 97 0.98 -1.48 10.10
CA THR A 97 1.16 -0.62 8.93
C THR A 97 0.88 0.85 9.24
N GLN A 98 1.65 1.74 8.58
CA GLN A 98 1.47 3.19 8.65
C GLN A 98 1.21 3.78 7.26
N TYR A 99 1.64 3.08 6.21
CA TYR A 99 1.65 3.61 4.84
C TYR A 99 0.93 2.68 3.89
N VAL A 100 0.37 3.27 2.83
CA VAL A 100 -0.39 2.54 1.81
C VAL A 100 0.45 1.42 1.18
N HIS A 101 1.70 1.70 0.80
CA HIS A 101 2.53 0.69 0.14
C HIS A 101 2.81 -0.51 1.04
N GLU A 102 2.81 -0.35 2.35
CA GLU A 102 2.99 -1.47 3.28
C GLU A 102 1.84 -2.47 3.20
N ILE A 103 0.59 -1.99 3.09
CA ILE A 103 -0.56 -2.87 2.87
C ILE A 103 -0.45 -3.55 1.50
N GLN A 104 -0.05 -2.81 0.47
CA GLN A 104 0.12 -3.37 -0.87
C GLN A 104 1.15 -4.51 -0.87
N HIS A 105 2.28 -4.33 -0.19
CA HIS A 105 3.30 -5.37 -0.06
C HIS A 105 2.77 -6.58 0.70
N MET A 106 2.01 -6.36 1.76
CA MET A 106 1.44 -7.42 2.56
C MET A 106 0.45 -8.27 1.75
N LEU A 107 -0.41 -7.62 0.95
CA LEU A 107 -1.34 -8.34 0.09
C LEU A 107 -0.61 -9.21 -0.93
N ARG A 108 0.50 -8.72 -1.49
CA ARG A 108 1.31 -9.50 -2.42
C ARG A 108 1.97 -10.71 -1.75
N LEU A 109 2.45 -10.54 -0.52
CA LEU A 109 3.07 -11.65 0.24
C LEU A 109 2.09 -12.80 0.49
N VAL A 110 0.84 -12.49 0.75
CA VAL A 110 -0.20 -13.53 0.95
C VAL A 110 -0.88 -13.91 -0.37
N LYS A 111 -0.34 -13.47 -1.51
CA LYS A 111 -0.84 -13.76 -2.85
C LYS A 111 -2.27 -13.30 -3.08
N CYS A 112 -2.66 -12.22 -2.43
CA CYS A 112 -3.95 -11.57 -2.64
C CYS A 112 -3.82 -10.58 -3.79
N GLU A 113 -4.70 -10.68 -4.78
CA GLU A 113 -4.67 -9.84 -5.98
C GLU A 113 -5.47 -8.54 -5.83
N LYS A 114 -5.99 -8.26 -4.65
CA LYS A 114 -6.73 -7.03 -4.39
C LYS A 114 -5.83 -5.80 -4.62
N GLU A 115 -6.26 -4.91 -5.49
CA GLU A 115 -5.60 -3.63 -5.69
C GLU A 115 -6.17 -2.58 -4.72
N ILE A 116 -5.29 -1.77 -4.14
CA ILE A 116 -5.70 -0.73 -3.21
C ILE A 116 -6.16 0.51 -3.97
N GLU A 117 -7.35 0.98 -3.62
CA GLU A 117 -7.93 2.21 -4.15
C GLU A 117 -7.78 3.31 -3.10
N LEU A 118 -7.29 4.48 -3.51
CA LEU A 118 -7.08 5.61 -2.60
C LEU A 118 -8.34 6.44 -2.38
N ILE A 119 -9.29 6.34 -3.30
CA ILE A 119 -10.50 7.17 -3.26
C ILE A 119 -11.74 6.30 -3.32
#